data_17ada6bdfcde5ab72cf42bd0726a5bd3
#
_entry.id   17ada6bdfcde5ab72cf42bd0726a5bd3
#
_cell.length_a   1.000
_cell.length_b   1.000
_cell.length_c   1.000
_cell.angle_alpha   90.00
_cell.angle_beta   90.00
_cell.angle_gamma   90.00
#
_symmetry.space_group_name_H-M   'P 1'
#
loop_
_entity.id
_entity.type
_entity.pdbx_description
1 polymer ?
#
loop_
_entity_poly.entity_id
_entity_poly.type
_entity_poly.pdbx_seq_one_letter_code
_entity_poly.pdbx_strand_id
1 'polypeptide(L)'
;MRIVTEKQLRHALARLCDQFPMSEEERTAFIEHHIMAGLRGNIMQGLGNIEYLWVRRFQEGRVRFGARFMTIVETSAGIVVDAGGMLGMLAGKRAMELAVAKAKAAGIGVVWLRSTTDWGAGGYCVIQALPHACLGYALANSRPEVAPYGGIDMIFGHGNYCVAVPTKRHYPLLIDMAAVDCGGVKGQEDILTGRGLPAGVFIDENGNAITDASQWGSIGGYALPQGGQKMKSWKELCLVMSIEAMTGALSGMSCALDLNTPEDPANDIRTPKGQMVMAINIAAFTPVEEFCTKIDRMIDQTKGGRPAPGFDEILIPGERGFRLAERQAREGIAYHERIWERAQNAWGRAGLDLEAIINETT
;
A
#
# COMPACT_ATOMS: atom_id res chain seq x y z
N MET A 1 7.96 -23.90 3.68
CA MET A 1 8.55 -22.56 3.33
C MET A 1 9.31 -22.67 2.05
N ARG A 2 9.01 -21.83 1.05
CA ARG A 2 9.75 -21.70 -0.22
C ARG A 2 10.67 -20.48 -0.15
N ILE A 3 11.96 -20.64 -0.43
CA ILE A 3 12.92 -19.54 -0.49
C ILE A 3 13.20 -19.20 -1.96
N VAL A 4 13.12 -17.93 -2.30
CA VAL A 4 13.30 -17.41 -3.66
C VAL A 4 14.24 -16.21 -3.60
N THR A 5 15.31 -16.22 -4.38
CA THR A 5 16.22 -15.08 -4.46
C THR A 5 15.56 -13.89 -5.17
N GLU A 6 16.06 -12.68 -4.92
CA GLU A 6 15.60 -11.49 -5.64
C GLU A 6 15.74 -11.67 -7.15
N LYS A 7 16.84 -12.24 -7.62
CA LYS A 7 17.09 -12.51 -9.06
C LYS A 7 16.02 -13.43 -9.66
N GLN A 8 15.67 -14.50 -8.95
CA GLN A 8 14.62 -15.44 -9.38
C GLN A 8 13.25 -14.76 -9.42
N LEU A 9 12.93 -13.99 -8.37
CA LEU A 9 11.65 -13.29 -8.32
C LEU A 9 11.52 -12.23 -9.43
N ARG A 10 12.60 -11.46 -9.69
CA ARG A 10 12.65 -10.50 -10.80
C ARG A 10 12.42 -11.17 -12.14
N HIS A 11 13.06 -12.29 -12.36
CA HIS A 11 12.90 -13.08 -13.59
C HIS A 11 11.47 -13.58 -13.74
N ALA A 12 10.89 -14.15 -12.69
CA ALA A 12 9.52 -14.65 -12.70
C ALA A 12 8.49 -13.52 -12.96
N LEU A 13 8.65 -12.37 -12.31
CA LEU A 13 7.79 -11.20 -12.53
C LEU A 13 7.94 -10.66 -13.96
N ALA A 14 9.16 -10.64 -14.50
CA ALA A 14 9.41 -10.24 -15.89
C ALA A 14 8.68 -11.13 -16.89
N ARG A 15 8.78 -12.46 -16.71
CA ARG A 15 8.07 -13.44 -17.55
C ARG A 15 6.54 -13.30 -17.43
N LEU A 16 6.04 -12.95 -16.24
CA LEU A 16 4.61 -12.64 -16.07
C LEU A 16 4.20 -11.37 -16.82
N CYS A 17 5.00 -10.30 -16.73
CA CYS A 17 4.74 -9.06 -17.44
C CYS A 17 4.71 -9.25 -18.97
N ASP A 18 5.53 -10.16 -19.51
CA ASP A 18 5.59 -10.48 -20.95
C ASP A 18 4.26 -11.03 -21.51
N GLN A 19 3.34 -11.47 -20.65
CA GLN A 19 2.01 -11.95 -21.05
C GLN A 19 1.01 -10.81 -21.26
N PHE A 20 1.38 -9.56 -20.96
CA PHE A 20 0.50 -8.40 -21.03
C PHE A 20 1.17 -7.27 -21.83
N PRO A 21 0.40 -6.39 -22.48
CA PRO A 21 0.93 -5.31 -23.32
C PRO A 21 1.46 -4.13 -22.47
N MET A 22 2.32 -4.42 -21.51
CA MET A 22 2.95 -3.42 -20.64
C MET A 22 4.04 -2.66 -21.36
N SER A 23 4.05 -1.34 -21.20
CA SER A 23 5.22 -0.52 -21.52
C SER A 23 6.39 -0.86 -20.56
N GLU A 24 7.61 -0.52 -20.95
CA GLU A 24 8.78 -0.75 -20.11
C GLU A 24 8.68 -0.04 -18.74
N GLU A 25 8.05 1.12 -18.70
CA GLU A 25 7.84 1.85 -17.45
C GLU A 25 6.81 1.16 -16.54
N GLU A 26 5.72 0.63 -17.09
CA GLU A 26 4.73 -0.16 -16.34
C GLU A 26 5.35 -1.45 -15.82
N ARG A 27 6.11 -2.14 -16.67
CA ARG A 27 6.87 -3.34 -16.30
C ARG A 27 7.83 -3.06 -15.14
N THR A 28 8.62 -2.01 -15.26
CA THR A 28 9.57 -1.61 -14.22
C THR A 28 8.84 -1.29 -12.91
N ALA A 29 7.80 -0.46 -12.95
CA ALA A 29 7.05 -0.10 -11.75
C ALA A 29 6.40 -1.34 -11.07
N PHE A 30 5.86 -2.26 -11.85
CA PHE A 30 5.28 -3.49 -11.35
C PHE A 30 6.32 -4.39 -10.67
N ILE A 31 7.46 -4.63 -11.33
CA ILE A 31 8.52 -5.47 -10.81
C ILE A 31 9.11 -4.86 -9.53
N GLU A 32 9.53 -3.59 -9.57
CA GLU A 32 10.16 -2.92 -8.41
C GLU A 32 9.24 -2.87 -7.20
N HIS A 33 7.95 -2.61 -7.40
CA HIS A 33 6.97 -2.66 -6.33
C HIS A 33 6.92 -4.04 -5.66
N HIS A 34 6.80 -5.12 -6.44
CA HIS A 34 6.67 -6.48 -5.89
C HIS A 34 7.96 -6.97 -5.24
N ILE A 35 9.13 -6.60 -5.78
CA ILE A 35 10.43 -6.86 -5.15
C ILE A 35 10.53 -6.13 -3.82
N MET A 36 10.22 -4.84 -3.77
CA MET A 36 10.24 -4.07 -2.53
C MET A 36 9.29 -4.66 -1.49
N ALA A 37 8.06 -5.00 -1.88
CA ALA A 37 7.07 -5.60 -1.00
C ALA A 37 7.55 -6.96 -0.45
N GLY A 38 8.08 -7.83 -1.31
CA GLY A 38 8.63 -9.12 -0.92
C GLY A 38 9.79 -8.98 0.06
N LEU A 39 10.82 -8.21 -0.31
CA LEU A 39 12.01 -7.98 0.53
C LEU A 39 11.66 -7.40 1.90
N ARG A 40 10.68 -6.53 2.00
CA ARG A 40 10.27 -5.87 3.26
C ARG A 40 9.26 -6.69 4.08
N GLY A 41 8.85 -7.86 3.60
CA GLY A 41 7.89 -8.73 4.29
C GLY A 41 6.44 -8.31 4.15
N ASN A 42 6.11 -7.42 3.22
CA ASN A 42 4.73 -7.10 2.83
C ASN A 42 4.21 -8.16 1.86
N ILE A 43 4.19 -9.40 2.31
CA ILE A 43 3.99 -10.60 1.47
C ILE A 43 2.69 -10.55 0.68
N MET A 44 1.61 -10.04 1.30
CA MET A 44 0.30 -9.95 0.66
C MET A 44 0.24 -8.84 -0.41
N GLN A 45 1.01 -7.77 -0.26
CA GLN A 45 1.17 -6.73 -1.29
C GLN A 45 2.19 -7.13 -2.36
N GLY A 46 3.02 -8.15 -2.07
CA GLY A 46 3.87 -8.84 -3.02
C GLY A 46 3.12 -9.98 -3.71
N LEU A 47 3.59 -11.22 -3.56
CA LEU A 47 3.01 -12.40 -4.25
C LEU A 47 1.66 -12.87 -3.70
N GLY A 48 1.33 -12.57 -2.44
CA GLY A 48 0.16 -13.14 -1.78
C GLY A 48 -1.19 -12.80 -2.43
N ASN A 49 -1.32 -11.63 -3.02
CA ASN A 49 -2.52 -11.18 -3.73
C ASN A 49 -2.29 -10.89 -5.22
N ILE A 50 -1.17 -11.32 -5.79
CA ILE A 50 -0.82 -11.00 -7.18
C ILE A 50 -1.86 -11.55 -8.17
N GLU A 51 -2.44 -12.72 -7.89
CA GLU A 51 -3.51 -13.30 -8.71
C GLU A 51 -4.75 -12.39 -8.74
N TYR A 52 -5.25 -12.05 -7.54
CA TYR A 52 -6.52 -11.33 -7.40
C TYR A 52 -6.41 -9.86 -7.77
N LEU A 53 -5.34 -9.18 -7.28
CA LEU A 53 -5.20 -7.75 -7.47
C LEU A 53 -4.68 -7.39 -8.87
N TRP A 54 -3.93 -8.28 -9.54
CA TRP A 54 -3.22 -7.91 -10.77
C TRP A 54 -3.55 -8.82 -11.93
N VAL A 55 -3.17 -10.11 -11.89
CA VAL A 55 -3.31 -11.01 -13.05
C VAL A 55 -4.75 -11.08 -13.53
N ARG A 56 -5.68 -11.27 -12.60
CA ARG A 56 -7.11 -11.31 -12.92
C ARG A 56 -7.60 -10.00 -13.52
N ARG A 57 -7.23 -8.87 -12.93
CA ARG A 57 -7.62 -7.54 -13.44
C ARG A 57 -7.01 -7.22 -14.79
N PHE A 58 -5.79 -7.68 -15.05
CA PHE A 58 -5.16 -7.55 -16.36
C PHE A 58 -5.93 -8.32 -17.43
N GLN A 59 -6.32 -9.56 -17.14
CA GLN A 59 -7.13 -10.40 -18.03
C GLN A 59 -8.54 -9.85 -18.25
N GLU A 60 -9.13 -9.23 -17.23
CA GLU A 60 -10.44 -8.59 -17.28
C GLU A 60 -10.41 -7.19 -17.94
N GLY A 61 -9.24 -6.70 -18.32
CA GLY A 61 -9.08 -5.36 -18.91
C GLY A 61 -9.33 -4.21 -17.94
N ARG A 62 -9.22 -4.46 -16.63
CA ARG A 62 -9.44 -3.46 -15.57
C ARG A 62 -8.21 -2.58 -15.31
N VAL A 63 -7.14 -2.77 -16.04
CA VAL A 63 -5.96 -1.89 -16.08
C VAL A 63 -5.75 -1.50 -17.52
N ARG A 64 -5.65 -0.21 -17.77
CA ARG A 64 -5.38 0.31 -19.13
C ARG A 64 -3.89 0.55 -19.28
N PHE A 65 -3.22 -0.38 -19.97
CA PHE A 65 -1.80 -0.22 -20.31
C PHE A 65 -1.60 0.94 -21.29
N GLY A 66 -0.50 1.68 -21.11
CA GLY A 66 -0.20 2.86 -21.91
C GLY A 66 -1.05 4.09 -21.58
N ALA A 67 -1.87 4.06 -20.53
CA ALA A 67 -2.64 5.23 -20.09
C ALA A 67 -1.73 6.41 -19.73
N ARG A 68 -2.25 7.63 -19.91
CA ARG A 68 -1.54 8.88 -19.60
C ARG A 68 -2.39 9.73 -18.67
N PHE A 69 -1.73 10.54 -17.83
CA PHE A 69 -2.42 11.54 -17.04
C PHE A 69 -3.07 12.59 -17.93
N MET A 70 -4.32 12.88 -17.62
CA MET A 70 -5.04 14.02 -18.17
C MET A 70 -5.24 15.04 -17.04
N THR A 71 -4.70 16.23 -17.19
CA THR A 71 -4.87 17.31 -16.22
C THR A 71 -6.30 17.81 -16.24
N ILE A 72 -6.94 17.83 -15.07
CA ILE A 72 -8.30 18.34 -14.86
C ILE A 72 -8.25 19.76 -14.31
N VAL A 73 -7.46 19.98 -13.27
CA VAL A 73 -7.25 21.29 -12.62
C VAL A 73 -5.78 21.41 -12.24
N GLU A 74 -5.22 22.58 -12.44
CA GLU A 74 -3.85 22.87 -12.04
C GLU A 74 -3.75 24.23 -11.35
N THR A 75 -2.98 24.27 -10.26
CA THR A 75 -2.60 25.47 -9.51
C THR A 75 -1.09 25.50 -9.34
N SER A 76 -0.53 26.54 -8.72
CA SER A 76 0.91 26.62 -8.43
C SER A 76 1.42 25.44 -7.61
N ALA A 77 0.68 25.03 -6.58
CA ALA A 77 1.09 23.98 -5.65
C ALA A 77 0.34 22.65 -5.84
N GLY A 78 -0.79 22.63 -6.54
CA GLY A 78 -1.67 21.46 -6.65
C GLY A 78 -2.07 21.13 -8.09
N ILE A 79 -2.39 19.86 -8.33
CA ILE A 79 -2.92 19.38 -9.61
C ILE A 79 -3.87 18.22 -9.38
N VAL A 80 -5.00 18.22 -10.07
CA VAL A 80 -5.91 17.06 -10.17
C VAL A 80 -5.72 16.43 -11.54
N VAL A 81 -5.42 15.14 -11.58
CA VAL A 81 -5.24 14.38 -12.82
C VAL A 81 -6.20 13.19 -12.87
N ASP A 82 -6.71 12.89 -14.07
CA ASP A 82 -7.34 11.61 -14.37
C ASP A 82 -6.26 10.65 -14.89
N ALA A 83 -6.10 9.52 -14.23
CA ALA A 83 -5.10 8.51 -14.59
C ALA A 83 -5.60 7.53 -15.66
N GLY A 84 -6.88 7.60 -16.03
CA GLY A 84 -7.45 6.85 -17.15
C GLY A 84 -7.37 5.32 -17.01
N GLY A 85 -7.36 4.77 -15.80
CA GLY A 85 -7.20 3.34 -15.55
C GLY A 85 -5.75 2.85 -15.53
N MET A 86 -4.78 3.76 -15.38
CA MET A 86 -3.34 3.44 -15.29
C MET A 86 -3.04 2.44 -14.15
N LEU A 87 -2.01 1.63 -14.35
CA LEU A 87 -1.44 0.78 -13.31
C LEU A 87 -1.06 1.61 -12.08
N GLY A 88 -1.65 1.31 -10.92
CA GLY A 88 -1.59 2.17 -9.74
C GLY A 88 -0.17 2.43 -9.21
N MET A 89 0.72 1.44 -9.28
CA MET A 89 2.13 1.63 -8.89
C MET A 89 2.82 2.69 -9.76
N LEU A 90 2.58 2.65 -11.07
CA LEU A 90 3.10 3.66 -11.99
C LEU A 90 2.42 5.01 -11.77
N ALA A 91 1.09 5.02 -11.57
CA ALA A 91 0.35 6.24 -11.29
C ALA A 91 0.87 6.94 -10.02
N GLY A 92 1.08 6.19 -8.93
CA GLY A 92 1.64 6.70 -7.67
C GLY A 92 3.06 7.25 -7.83
N LYS A 93 3.93 6.55 -8.57
CA LYS A 93 5.29 7.01 -8.88
C LYS A 93 5.27 8.32 -9.67
N ARG A 94 4.55 8.38 -10.78
CA ARG A 94 4.43 9.60 -11.62
C ARG A 94 3.79 10.76 -10.86
N ALA A 95 2.81 10.47 -10.01
CA ALA A 95 2.21 11.50 -9.15
C ALA A 95 3.22 12.07 -8.16
N MET A 96 4.07 11.22 -7.55
CA MET A 96 5.13 11.71 -6.67
C MET A 96 6.17 12.54 -7.42
N GLU A 97 6.55 12.15 -8.63
CA GLU A 97 7.45 12.95 -9.48
C GLU A 97 6.86 14.34 -9.78
N LEU A 98 5.57 14.42 -10.12
CA LEU A 98 4.87 15.70 -10.29
C LEU A 98 4.78 16.50 -8.99
N ALA A 99 4.47 15.85 -7.86
CA ALA A 99 4.43 16.52 -6.57
C ALA A 99 5.79 17.08 -6.17
N VAL A 100 6.88 16.34 -6.41
CA VAL A 100 8.26 16.81 -6.19
C VAL A 100 8.58 18.02 -7.08
N ALA A 101 8.21 17.97 -8.36
CA ALA A 101 8.45 19.10 -9.28
C ALA A 101 7.74 20.37 -8.80
N LYS A 102 6.47 20.27 -8.38
CA LYS A 102 5.73 21.38 -7.79
C LYS A 102 6.32 21.83 -6.45
N ALA A 103 6.73 20.90 -5.59
CA ALA A 103 7.36 21.22 -4.31
C ALA A 103 8.69 21.96 -4.49
N LYS A 104 9.46 21.64 -5.51
CA LYS A 104 10.69 22.39 -5.84
C LYS A 104 10.39 23.84 -6.26
N ALA A 105 9.27 24.09 -6.90
CA ALA A 105 8.84 25.41 -7.36
C ALA A 105 8.13 26.22 -6.27
N ALA A 106 7.25 25.59 -5.46
CA ALA A 106 6.33 26.25 -4.54
C ALA A 106 6.52 25.89 -3.05
N GLY A 107 7.53 25.07 -2.72
CA GLY A 107 7.77 24.54 -1.37
C GLY A 107 6.97 23.29 -1.05
N ILE A 108 5.73 23.18 -1.52
CA ILE A 108 4.83 22.03 -1.38
C ILE A 108 4.20 21.72 -2.74
N GLY A 109 4.08 20.45 -3.06
CA GLY A 109 3.37 20.00 -4.26
C GLY A 109 2.38 18.88 -3.92
N VAL A 110 1.13 18.99 -4.42
CA VAL A 110 0.08 18.01 -4.17
C VAL A 110 -0.53 17.56 -5.48
N VAL A 111 -0.71 16.26 -5.63
CA VAL A 111 -1.36 15.63 -6.80
C VAL A 111 -2.53 14.80 -6.32
N TRP A 112 -3.72 15.09 -6.82
CA TRP A 112 -4.90 14.26 -6.65
C TRP A 112 -5.10 13.42 -7.91
N LEU A 113 -5.31 12.12 -7.71
CA LEU A 113 -5.50 11.15 -8.78
C LEU A 113 -6.94 10.66 -8.79
N ARG A 114 -7.54 10.68 -9.98
CA ARG A 114 -8.81 10.04 -10.31
C ARG A 114 -8.57 8.81 -11.17
N SER A 115 -9.52 7.88 -11.16
CA SER A 115 -9.58 6.77 -12.13
C SER A 115 -8.27 5.99 -12.23
N THR A 116 -7.63 5.72 -11.09
CA THR A 116 -6.44 4.87 -11.03
C THR A 116 -6.78 3.52 -10.41
N THR A 117 -5.94 2.50 -10.61
CA THR A 117 -6.09 1.21 -9.94
C THR A 117 -5.41 1.24 -8.55
N ASP A 118 -5.45 0.14 -7.81
CA ASP A 118 -4.71 0.03 -6.56
C ASP A 118 -3.21 0.24 -6.80
N TRP A 119 -2.53 0.90 -5.86
CA TRP A 119 -1.07 1.08 -5.93
C TRP A 119 -0.27 0.04 -5.13
N GLY A 120 -0.97 -0.95 -4.53
CA GLY A 120 -0.33 -1.97 -3.70
C GLY A 120 0.19 -1.39 -2.38
N ALA A 121 1.47 -1.62 -2.07
CA ALA A 121 2.15 -1.03 -0.92
C ALA A 121 2.40 0.46 -1.18
N GLY A 122 1.72 1.33 -0.44
CA GLY A 122 1.83 2.80 -0.62
C GLY A 122 3.22 3.34 -0.28
N GLY A 123 3.99 2.61 0.52
CA GLY A 123 5.39 2.91 0.79
C GLY A 123 6.24 3.00 -0.47
N TYR A 124 5.90 2.26 -1.53
CA TYR A 124 6.57 2.37 -2.83
C TYR A 124 6.41 3.76 -3.47
N CYS A 125 5.23 4.36 -3.30
CA CYS A 125 4.96 5.70 -3.81
C CYS A 125 5.75 6.77 -3.04
N VAL A 126 5.67 6.77 -1.70
CA VAL A 126 6.23 7.86 -0.88
C VAL A 126 7.75 7.86 -0.81
N ILE A 127 8.40 6.70 -0.96
CA ILE A 127 9.86 6.59 -0.93
C ILE A 127 10.52 7.30 -2.13
N GLN A 128 9.78 7.51 -3.23
CA GLN A 128 10.25 8.22 -4.41
C GLN A 128 10.57 9.71 -4.13
N ALA A 129 10.05 10.30 -3.04
CA ALA A 129 10.35 11.66 -2.66
C ALA A 129 11.75 11.83 -2.03
N LEU A 130 12.28 10.77 -1.40
CA LEU A 130 13.50 10.84 -0.58
C LEU A 130 14.76 11.26 -1.36
N PRO A 131 15.03 10.76 -2.58
CA PRO A 131 16.19 11.17 -3.38
C PRO A 131 16.20 12.68 -3.71
N HIS A 132 15.04 13.32 -3.60
CA HIS A 132 14.86 14.74 -3.89
C HIS A 132 14.91 15.65 -2.64
N ALA A 133 15.33 15.12 -1.49
CA ALA A 133 15.30 15.79 -0.19
C ALA A 133 13.90 16.36 0.13
N CYS A 134 12.86 15.60 -0.17
CA CYS A 134 11.48 15.91 0.13
C CYS A 134 10.90 14.87 1.11
N LEU A 135 9.96 15.32 1.97
CA LEU A 135 9.03 14.39 2.60
C LEU A 135 8.02 13.94 1.55
N GLY A 136 7.66 12.65 1.57
CA GLY A 136 6.61 12.11 0.73
C GLY A 136 5.40 11.72 1.57
N TYR A 137 4.20 12.07 1.12
CA TYR A 137 2.92 11.64 1.67
C TYR A 137 2.08 10.98 0.59
N ALA A 138 1.33 9.95 0.96
CA ALA A 138 0.31 9.39 0.09
C ALA A 138 -0.88 8.90 0.90
N LEU A 139 -2.08 9.20 0.42
CA LEU A 139 -3.35 8.79 0.99
C LEU A 139 -4.21 8.15 -0.09
N ALA A 140 -4.99 7.15 0.27
CA ALA A 140 -5.98 6.57 -0.62
C ALA A 140 -7.20 6.15 0.18
N ASN A 141 -8.40 6.38 -0.34
CA ASN A 141 -9.58 5.71 0.15
C ASN A 141 -9.73 4.32 -0.49
N SER A 142 -10.61 3.52 0.04
CA SER A 142 -10.88 2.17 -0.46
C SER A 142 -12.35 1.81 -0.26
N ARG A 143 -12.80 0.75 -0.94
CA ARG A 143 -14.18 0.29 -0.82
C ARG A 143 -14.55 0.00 0.64
N PRO A 144 -15.85 0.07 0.97
CA PRO A 144 -16.33 -0.21 2.31
C PRO A 144 -15.98 -1.62 2.79
N GLU A 145 -15.23 -1.70 3.87
CA GLU A 145 -14.79 -2.92 4.54
C GLU A 145 -14.69 -2.72 6.07
N VAL A 146 -15.00 -1.51 6.55
CA VAL A 146 -14.80 -1.09 7.94
C VAL A 146 -16.08 -0.54 8.50
N ALA A 147 -16.51 -1.06 9.65
CA ALA A 147 -17.60 -0.48 10.44
C ALA A 147 -17.08 0.74 11.22
N PRO A 148 -17.81 1.86 11.25
CA PRO A 148 -17.42 3.02 12.05
C PRO A 148 -17.52 2.72 13.54
N TYR A 149 -16.79 3.48 14.36
CA TYR A 149 -16.95 3.39 15.81
C TYR A 149 -18.41 3.61 16.23
N GLY A 150 -18.97 2.66 16.96
CA GLY A 150 -20.38 2.66 17.38
C GLY A 150 -21.36 2.09 16.36
N GLY A 151 -20.89 1.66 15.18
CA GLY A 151 -21.68 1.01 14.13
C GLY A 151 -21.29 -0.43 13.90
N ILE A 152 -22.08 -1.15 13.13
CA ILE A 152 -21.81 -2.53 12.70
C ILE A 152 -21.81 -2.69 11.18
N ASP A 153 -22.33 -1.72 10.44
CA ASP A 153 -22.37 -1.76 8.98
C ASP A 153 -21.04 -1.30 8.38
N MET A 154 -20.58 -1.93 7.30
CA MET A 154 -19.41 -1.51 6.55
C MET A 154 -19.71 -0.23 5.78
N ILE A 155 -19.15 0.89 6.23
CA ILE A 155 -19.40 2.22 5.62
C ILE A 155 -18.14 2.77 4.98
N PHE A 156 -16.97 2.53 5.57
CA PHE A 156 -15.71 3.09 5.12
C PHE A 156 -14.74 2.02 4.63
N GLY A 157 -13.81 2.41 3.79
CA GLY A 157 -12.61 1.65 3.55
C GLY A 157 -11.61 1.77 4.70
N HIS A 158 -10.60 0.91 4.71
CA HIS A 158 -9.56 0.96 5.73
C HIS A 158 -8.59 2.15 5.57
N GLY A 159 -8.75 2.95 4.52
CA GLY A 159 -7.87 4.10 4.25
C GLY A 159 -6.39 3.69 4.16
N ASN A 160 -5.61 4.42 3.41
CA ASN A 160 -4.17 4.19 3.34
C ASN A 160 -3.45 5.47 3.76
N TYR A 161 -2.51 5.35 4.69
CA TYR A 161 -1.72 6.45 5.21
C TYR A 161 -0.24 6.13 5.10
N CYS A 162 0.45 6.84 4.21
CA CYS A 162 1.85 6.59 3.93
C CYS A 162 2.66 7.87 4.04
N VAL A 163 3.80 7.79 4.73
CA VAL A 163 4.75 8.91 4.89
C VAL A 163 6.17 8.39 4.81
N ALA A 164 7.01 9.09 4.03
CA ALA A 164 8.45 8.87 4.02
C ALA A 164 9.18 10.16 4.46
N VAL A 165 10.10 10.01 5.42
CA VAL A 165 10.90 11.12 5.97
C VAL A 165 12.39 10.78 5.83
N PRO A 166 13.20 11.61 5.17
CA PRO A 166 14.64 11.36 5.04
C PRO A 166 15.34 11.52 6.38
N THR A 167 16.42 10.79 6.54
CA THR A 167 17.34 10.78 7.69
C THR A 167 18.78 10.91 7.17
N LYS A 168 19.75 11.07 8.06
CA LYS A 168 21.18 11.12 7.68
C LYS A 168 21.92 9.83 8.05
N ARG A 169 21.65 9.25 9.22
CA ARG A 169 22.38 8.11 9.80
C ARG A 169 21.54 6.85 9.91
N HIS A 170 20.23 6.99 10.05
CA HIS A 170 19.30 5.90 10.22
C HIS A 170 18.60 5.53 8.91
N TYR A 171 17.87 4.41 8.91
CA TYR A 171 16.88 4.17 7.87
C TYR A 171 15.87 5.31 7.82
N PRO A 172 15.37 5.70 6.65
CA PRO A 172 14.30 6.68 6.59
C PRO A 172 13.09 6.23 7.41
N LEU A 173 12.38 7.16 8.05
CA LEU A 173 11.09 6.82 8.61
C LEU A 173 10.16 6.48 7.45
N LEU A 174 9.61 5.29 7.46
CA LEU A 174 8.65 4.86 6.45
C LEU A 174 7.41 4.31 7.14
N ILE A 175 6.36 5.11 7.11
CA ILE A 175 5.02 4.76 7.56
C ILE A 175 4.26 4.27 6.33
N ASP A 176 3.72 3.07 6.39
CA ASP A 176 2.87 2.49 5.35
C ASP A 176 1.85 1.60 6.07
N MET A 177 0.68 2.16 6.32
CA MET A 177 -0.33 1.53 7.16
C MET A 177 -1.75 1.82 6.67
N ALA A 178 -2.67 0.92 6.98
CA ALA A 178 -4.09 1.21 6.99
C ALA A 178 -4.42 2.12 8.20
N ALA A 179 -5.49 2.89 8.10
CA ALA A 179 -6.02 3.69 9.21
C ALA A 179 -6.87 2.86 10.20
N VAL A 180 -6.76 1.54 10.12
CA VAL A 180 -7.44 0.57 10.98
C VAL A 180 -6.43 -0.45 11.50
N ASP A 181 -6.78 -1.15 12.58
CA ASP A 181 -5.87 -2.06 13.27
C ASP A 181 -5.43 -3.23 12.38
N CYS A 182 -6.36 -3.78 11.61
CA CYS A 182 -6.09 -4.87 10.69
C CYS A 182 -6.98 -4.74 9.44
N GLY A 183 -6.37 -4.42 8.33
CA GLY A 183 -7.08 -4.49 7.03
C GLY A 183 -7.37 -5.94 6.64
N GLY A 184 -8.38 -6.15 5.77
CA GLY A 184 -8.76 -7.47 5.28
C GLY A 184 -7.61 -8.29 4.68
N VAL A 185 -6.64 -7.63 4.06
CA VAL A 185 -5.41 -8.24 3.52
C VAL A 185 -4.57 -8.90 4.62
N LYS A 186 -4.44 -8.26 5.79
CA LYS A 186 -3.69 -8.81 6.92
C LYS A 186 -4.43 -9.97 7.56
N GLY A 187 -5.75 -9.86 7.71
CA GLY A 187 -6.59 -10.98 8.17
C GLY A 187 -6.47 -12.20 7.26
N GLN A 188 -6.47 -12.01 5.94
CA GLN A 188 -6.21 -13.09 4.99
C GLN A 188 -4.82 -13.73 5.17
N GLU A 189 -3.78 -12.94 5.40
CA GLU A 189 -2.43 -13.46 5.68
C GLU A 189 -2.44 -14.34 6.92
N ASP A 190 -3.06 -13.87 8.01
CA ASP A 190 -3.10 -14.61 9.27
C ASP A 190 -3.86 -15.95 9.13
N ILE A 191 -4.96 -15.96 8.37
CA ILE A 191 -5.66 -17.18 8.01
C ILE A 191 -4.79 -18.14 7.18
N LEU A 192 -4.17 -17.64 6.11
CA LEU A 192 -3.34 -18.45 5.21
C LEU A 192 -2.11 -19.03 5.92
N THR A 193 -1.56 -18.33 6.88
CA THR A 193 -0.38 -18.78 7.64
C THR A 193 -0.73 -19.54 8.93
N GLY A 194 -2.02 -19.77 9.19
CA GLY A 194 -2.49 -20.50 10.36
C GLY A 194 -2.39 -19.70 11.67
N ARG A 195 -2.17 -18.38 11.58
CA ARG A 195 -2.30 -17.46 12.71
C ARG A 195 -3.79 -17.16 12.90
N GLY A 196 -4.30 -17.23 14.09
CA GLY A 196 -5.68 -16.87 14.40
C GLY A 196 -5.93 -15.38 14.18
N LEU A 197 -7.20 -15.00 14.07
CA LEU A 197 -7.58 -13.58 14.00
C LEU A 197 -7.45 -12.94 15.39
N PRO A 198 -6.89 -11.73 15.49
CA PRO A 198 -6.81 -11.05 16.78
C PRO A 198 -8.22 -10.69 17.29
N ALA A 199 -8.44 -10.89 18.58
CA ALA A 199 -9.72 -10.61 19.22
C ALA A 199 -10.04 -9.11 19.17
N GLY A 200 -11.30 -8.77 18.84
CA GLY A 200 -11.79 -7.39 18.84
C GLY A 200 -11.42 -6.55 17.61
N VAL A 201 -10.81 -7.17 16.60
CA VAL A 201 -10.42 -6.52 15.35
C VAL A 201 -11.45 -6.73 14.24
N PHE A 202 -12.16 -7.85 14.28
CA PHE A 202 -13.18 -8.21 13.29
C PHE A 202 -14.49 -8.54 13.95
N ILE A 203 -15.60 -8.18 13.30
CA ILE A 203 -16.97 -8.49 13.72
C ILE A 203 -17.73 -9.18 12.58
N ASP A 204 -18.77 -9.93 12.97
CA ASP A 204 -19.78 -10.44 12.05
C ASP A 204 -20.87 -9.37 11.75
N GLU A 205 -21.84 -9.73 10.95
CA GLU A 205 -22.99 -8.90 10.56
C GLU A 205 -23.88 -8.46 11.75
N ASN A 206 -23.77 -9.12 12.90
CA ASN A 206 -24.48 -8.81 14.13
C ASN A 206 -23.64 -8.03 15.14
N GLY A 207 -22.39 -7.70 14.80
CA GLY A 207 -21.46 -6.99 15.67
C GLY A 207 -20.74 -7.88 16.68
N ASN A 208 -20.80 -9.21 16.57
CA ASN A 208 -20.07 -10.13 17.44
C ASN A 208 -18.62 -10.27 16.96
N ALA A 209 -17.68 -10.36 17.90
CA ALA A 209 -16.28 -10.53 17.59
C ALA A 209 -16.02 -11.88 16.87
N ILE A 210 -15.30 -11.80 15.74
CA ILE A 210 -14.79 -12.97 15.02
C ILE A 210 -13.35 -13.22 15.47
N THR A 211 -13.08 -14.43 15.97
CA THR A 211 -11.72 -14.87 16.35
C THR A 211 -11.33 -16.16 15.64
N ASP A 212 -12.31 -16.86 15.06
CA ASP A 212 -12.09 -18.07 14.27
C ASP A 212 -11.92 -17.72 12.79
N ALA A 213 -10.75 -18.04 12.26
CA ALA A 213 -10.41 -17.84 10.86
C ALA A 213 -11.37 -18.55 9.88
N SER A 214 -12.00 -19.65 10.29
CA SER A 214 -12.97 -20.40 9.46
C SER A 214 -14.24 -19.59 9.21
N GLN A 215 -14.60 -18.68 10.09
CA GLN A 215 -15.76 -17.81 9.96
C GLN A 215 -15.54 -16.66 8.96
N TRP A 216 -14.30 -16.30 8.67
CA TRP A 216 -13.96 -15.19 7.79
C TRP A 216 -14.53 -15.34 6.36
N GLY A 217 -14.47 -16.55 5.79
CA GLY A 217 -14.89 -16.80 4.40
C GLY A 217 -16.39 -16.90 4.19
N SER A 218 -17.16 -17.21 5.23
CA SER A 218 -18.61 -17.45 5.14
C SER A 218 -19.47 -16.23 5.49
N ILE A 219 -18.92 -15.27 6.22
CA ILE A 219 -19.68 -14.14 6.78
C ILE A 219 -19.16 -12.79 6.23
N GLY A 220 -17.97 -12.77 5.58
CA GLY A 220 -17.36 -11.52 5.17
C GLY A 220 -17.03 -10.66 6.37
N GLY A 221 -16.05 -11.07 7.17
CA GLY A 221 -15.68 -10.35 8.40
C GLY A 221 -15.39 -8.87 8.16
N TYR A 222 -15.94 -8.02 8.97
CA TYR A 222 -15.81 -6.57 8.90
C TYR A 222 -14.66 -6.13 9.79
N ALA A 223 -13.76 -5.35 9.23
CA ALA A 223 -12.70 -4.73 10.04
C ALA A 223 -13.29 -3.65 10.95
N LEU A 224 -12.71 -3.53 12.13
CA LEU A 224 -13.01 -2.44 13.05
C LEU A 224 -11.89 -1.39 13.03
N PRO A 225 -12.18 -0.14 13.42
CA PRO A 225 -11.14 0.82 13.75
C PRO A 225 -10.22 0.27 14.86
N GLN A 226 -9.00 0.75 14.92
CA GLN A 226 -8.02 0.32 15.94
C GLN A 226 -8.59 0.37 17.35
N GLY A 227 -8.37 -0.71 18.12
CA GLY A 227 -8.92 -0.85 19.47
C GLY A 227 -10.37 -1.31 19.52
N GLY A 228 -11.00 -1.60 18.38
CA GLY A 228 -12.37 -2.11 18.32
C GLY A 228 -13.41 -1.16 18.93
N GLN A 229 -14.57 -1.70 19.31
CA GLN A 229 -15.66 -0.91 19.90
C GLN A 229 -15.42 -0.52 21.38
N LYS A 230 -14.47 -1.16 22.06
CA LYS A 230 -14.25 -0.98 23.52
C LYS A 230 -13.18 0.05 23.86
N MET A 231 -12.31 0.37 22.93
CA MET A 231 -11.22 1.32 23.10
C MET A 231 -11.53 2.60 22.34
N LYS A 232 -10.86 3.69 22.63
CA LYS A 232 -11.09 5.03 22.03
C LYS A 232 -10.84 5.10 20.51
N SER A 233 -11.32 4.12 19.75
CA SER A 233 -11.16 3.93 18.31
C SER A 233 -11.90 4.97 17.46
N TRP A 234 -12.62 5.89 18.08
CA TRP A 234 -13.13 7.07 17.40
C TRP A 234 -12.02 7.91 16.73
N LYS A 235 -10.76 7.83 17.22
CA LYS A 235 -9.63 8.55 16.63
C LYS A 235 -9.31 8.04 15.23
N GLU A 236 -9.37 6.75 15.04
CA GLU A 236 -9.13 6.12 13.75
C GLU A 236 -10.28 6.42 12.79
N LEU A 237 -11.52 6.48 13.27
CA LEU A 237 -12.64 6.98 12.48
C LEU A 237 -12.37 8.41 12.00
N CYS A 238 -11.85 9.31 12.88
CA CYS A 238 -11.44 10.65 12.46
C CYS A 238 -10.39 10.61 11.35
N LEU A 239 -9.40 9.72 11.46
CA LEU A 239 -8.37 9.56 10.42
C LEU A 239 -8.97 9.06 9.11
N VAL A 240 -9.80 8.01 9.15
CA VAL A 240 -10.47 7.47 7.96
C VAL A 240 -11.32 8.54 7.28
N MET A 241 -12.15 9.27 8.02
CA MET A 241 -12.99 10.34 7.46
C MET A 241 -12.16 11.48 6.87
N SER A 242 -11.02 11.82 7.48
CA SER A 242 -10.10 12.81 6.91
C SER A 242 -9.47 12.33 5.61
N ILE A 243 -9.11 11.05 5.51
CA ILE A 243 -8.63 10.44 4.28
C ILE A 243 -9.70 10.49 3.20
N GLU A 244 -10.95 10.12 3.50
CA GLU A 244 -12.07 10.21 2.55
C GLU A 244 -12.25 11.64 2.00
N ALA A 245 -12.22 12.64 2.88
CA ALA A 245 -12.35 14.05 2.48
C ALA A 245 -11.19 14.49 1.58
N MET A 246 -9.95 14.10 1.92
CA MET A 246 -8.74 14.51 1.20
C MET A 246 -8.52 13.73 -0.10
N THR A 247 -9.04 12.52 -0.22
CA THR A 247 -8.83 11.67 -1.39
C THR A 247 -10.06 11.59 -2.27
N GLY A 248 -11.19 11.11 -1.75
CA GLY A 248 -12.43 10.98 -2.49
C GLY A 248 -13.03 12.34 -2.84
N ALA A 249 -13.53 13.08 -1.85
CA ALA A 249 -14.26 14.32 -2.07
C ALA A 249 -13.42 15.39 -2.79
N LEU A 250 -12.20 15.65 -2.34
CA LEU A 250 -11.36 16.72 -2.89
C LEU A 250 -10.83 16.38 -4.30
N SER A 251 -10.64 15.11 -4.63
CA SER A 251 -10.34 14.71 -6.01
C SER A 251 -11.58 14.71 -6.91
N GLY A 252 -12.79 14.79 -6.35
CA GLY A 252 -14.05 14.67 -7.06
C GLY A 252 -14.42 13.22 -7.40
N MET A 253 -13.93 12.27 -6.58
CA MET A 253 -14.28 10.85 -6.65
C MET A 253 -15.23 10.46 -5.52
N SER A 254 -15.70 9.22 -5.51
CA SER A 254 -16.66 8.71 -4.52
C SER A 254 -16.05 8.59 -3.11
N CYS A 255 -16.91 8.62 -2.10
CA CYS A 255 -16.56 8.42 -0.70
C CYS A 255 -17.49 7.38 -0.08
N ALA A 256 -17.03 6.68 0.94
CA ALA A 256 -17.82 5.77 1.78
C ALA A 256 -18.60 4.74 0.91
N LEU A 257 -19.91 4.60 1.14
CA LEU A 257 -20.77 3.64 0.45
C LEU A 257 -20.86 3.88 -1.07
N ASP A 258 -20.68 5.10 -1.55
CA ASP A 258 -20.71 5.42 -2.98
C ASP A 258 -19.55 4.76 -3.76
N LEU A 259 -18.54 4.25 -3.06
CA LEU A 259 -17.47 3.44 -3.64
C LEU A 259 -17.92 2.04 -4.09
N ASN A 260 -19.10 1.61 -3.72
CA ASN A 260 -19.64 0.26 -4.00
C ASN A 260 -21.02 0.28 -4.67
N THR A 261 -21.48 1.41 -5.20
CA THR A 261 -22.79 1.43 -5.85
C THR A 261 -22.76 0.58 -7.13
N PRO A 262 -23.86 -0.13 -7.46
CA PRO A 262 -23.96 -0.90 -8.73
C PRO A 262 -23.88 -0.02 -9.97
N GLU A 263 -24.21 1.25 -9.84
CA GLU A 263 -24.10 2.30 -10.87
C GLU A 263 -22.69 2.87 -10.93
N ASP A 264 -21.88 2.55 -9.91
CA ASP A 264 -20.49 2.90 -9.92
C ASP A 264 -19.81 2.08 -11.01
N PRO A 265 -19.19 2.71 -11.99
CA PRO A 265 -18.33 2.04 -12.94
C PRO A 265 -17.11 1.37 -12.29
N ALA A 266 -17.16 1.01 -10.99
CA ALA A 266 -16.21 0.09 -10.35
C ALA A 266 -16.18 -1.27 -11.04
N ASN A 267 -17.21 -1.59 -11.80
CA ASN A 267 -17.17 -2.62 -12.84
C ASN A 267 -16.56 -2.12 -14.15
N ASP A 268 -16.39 -0.81 -14.32
CA ASP A 268 -15.58 -0.21 -15.37
C ASP A 268 -14.10 -0.17 -14.93
N ILE A 269 -13.22 0.00 -15.89
CA ILE A 269 -11.76 0.17 -15.73
C ILE A 269 -11.42 1.26 -14.69
N ARG A 270 -12.28 2.26 -14.56
CA ARG A 270 -12.13 3.38 -13.64
C ARG A 270 -12.65 3.03 -12.26
N THR A 271 -11.76 2.81 -11.30
CA THR A 271 -12.18 2.72 -9.92
C THR A 271 -12.64 4.09 -9.42
N PRO A 272 -13.71 4.18 -8.63
CA PRO A 272 -14.21 5.46 -8.08
C PRO A 272 -13.32 6.00 -6.95
N LYS A 273 -12.21 5.34 -6.66
CA LYS A 273 -11.26 5.70 -5.61
C LYS A 273 -10.54 6.99 -5.94
N GLY A 274 -10.40 7.83 -4.91
CA GLY A 274 -9.52 8.98 -4.92
C GLY A 274 -8.18 8.65 -4.25
N GLN A 275 -7.11 9.21 -4.78
CA GLN A 275 -5.79 9.12 -4.18
C GLN A 275 -5.17 10.51 -4.13
N MET A 276 -4.34 10.75 -3.13
CA MET A 276 -3.58 11.98 -2.97
C MET A 276 -2.11 11.65 -2.72
N VAL A 277 -1.25 12.36 -3.42
CA VAL A 277 0.20 12.31 -3.23
C VAL A 277 0.70 13.71 -2.97
N MET A 278 1.58 13.90 -1.99
CA MET A 278 2.15 15.20 -1.65
C MET A 278 3.65 15.08 -1.39
N ALA A 279 4.40 16.04 -1.88
CA ALA A 279 5.80 16.24 -1.55
C ALA A 279 5.99 17.58 -0.84
N ILE A 280 6.88 17.61 0.17
CA ILE A 280 7.28 18.84 0.85
C ILE A 280 8.79 19.00 0.66
N ASN A 281 9.21 20.06 -0.01
CA ASN A 281 10.62 20.38 -0.21
C ASN A 281 11.22 20.93 1.08
N ILE A 282 12.03 20.14 1.76
CA ILE A 282 12.64 20.51 3.04
C ILE A 282 13.45 21.82 2.91
N ALA A 283 14.22 21.95 1.83
CA ALA A 283 15.09 23.11 1.60
C ALA A 283 14.33 24.43 1.48
N ALA A 284 13.02 24.40 1.20
CA ALA A 284 12.21 25.62 1.16
C ALA A 284 11.90 26.19 2.56
N PHE A 285 12.06 25.39 3.62
CA PHE A 285 11.66 25.77 4.98
C PHE A 285 12.80 25.72 5.99
N THR A 286 13.78 24.83 5.79
CA THR A 286 14.94 24.67 6.68
C THR A 286 16.08 23.98 5.92
N PRO A 287 17.35 24.17 6.32
CA PRO A 287 18.46 23.43 5.76
C PRO A 287 18.23 21.91 5.90
N VAL A 288 18.41 21.16 4.80
CA VAL A 288 18.16 19.71 4.76
C VAL A 288 18.97 18.96 5.82
N GLU A 289 20.23 19.34 5.99
CA GLU A 289 21.12 18.72 6.98
C GLU A 289 20.65 18.94 8.41
N GLU A 290 20.18 20.14 8.73
CA GLU A 290 19.62 20.46 10.05
C GLU A 290 18.35 19.64 10.31
N PHE A 291 17.46 19.56 9.32
CA PHE A 291 16.26 18.74 9.40
C PHE A 291 16.60 17.28 9.68
N CYS A 292 17.45 16.65 8.85
CA CYS A 292 17.83 15.25 9.01
C CYS A 292 18.53 15.00 10.35
N THR A 293 19.36 15.94 10.83
CA THR A 293 20.01 15.83 12.15
C THR A 293 18.98 15.84 13.29
N LYS A 294 17.91 16.64 13.19
CA LYS A 294 16.83 16.65 14.18
C LYS A 294 16.03 15.35 14.17
N ILE A 295 15.78 14.79 12.96
CA ILE A 295 15.11 13.49 12.84
C ILE A 295 15.98 12.37 13.42
N ASP A 296 17.27 12.33 13.10
CA ASP A 296 18.21 11.36 13.67
C ASP A 296 18.23 11.44 15.21
N ARG A 297 18.27 12.66 15.77
CA ARG A 297 18.22 12.85 17.23
C ARG A 297 16.91 12.34 17.84
N MET A 298 15.79 12.58 17.20
CA MET A 298 14.47 12.04 17.64
C MET A 298 14.48 10.51 17.63
N ILE A 299 15.08 9.90 16.61
CA ILE A 299 15.25 8.44 16.52
C ILE A 299 16.15 7.92 17.65
N ASP A 300 17.32 8.56 17.88
CA ASP A 300 18.22 8.20 18.96
C ASP A 300 17.55 8.27 20.33
N GLN A 301 16.78 9.33 20.59
CA GLN A 301 16.01 9.48 21.83
C GLN A 301 14.95 8.37 21.99
N THR A 302 14.25 8.05 20.91
CA THR A 302 13.24 6.98 20.91
C THR A 302 13.88 5.62 21.19
N LYS A 303 14.96 5.29 20.47
CA LYS A 303 15.65 4.01 20.62
C LYS A 303 16.45 3.91 21.94
N GLY A 304 16.86 5.03 22.51
CA GLY A 304 17.49 5.11 23.85
C GLY A 304 16.51 4.94 25.00
N GLY A 305 15.20 4.88 24.74
CA GLY A 305 14.19 4.56 25.75
C GLY A 305 14.30 3.12 26.26
N ARG A 306 13.71 2.85 27.43
CA ARG A 306 13.66 1.48 27.97
C ARG A 306 12.57 0.67 27.26
N PRO A 307 12.90 -0.50 26.68
CA PRO A 307 11.89 -1.38 26.11
C PRO A 307 10.86 -1.81 27.16
N ALA A 308 9.60 -1.97 26.75
CA ALA A 308 8.57 -2.54 27.59
C ALA A 308 8.79 -4.04 27.80
N PRO A 309 8.23 -4.66 28.87
CA PRO A 309 8.30 -6.11 29.07
C PRO A 309 7.81 -6.87 27.80
N GLY A 310 8.61 -7.83 27.36
CA GLY A 310 8.35 -8.63 26.16
C GLY A 310 8.92 -8.04 24.86
N PHE A 311 9.61 -6.91 24.90
CA PHE A 311 10.32 -6.33 23.77
C PHE A 311 11.82 -6.26 24.04
N ASP A 312 12.64 -6.67 23.08
CA ASP A 312 14.10 -6.61 23.17
C ASP A 312 14.63 -5.22 22.85
N GLU A 313 13.97 -4.48 21.94
CA GLU A 313 14.34 -3.14 21.52
C GLU A 313 13.11 -2.31 21.07
N ILE A 314 13.30 -0.99 20.99
CA ILE A 314 12.31 -0.08 20.39
C ILE A 314 12.67 0.10 18.91
N LEU A 315 11.75 -0.28 18.02
CA LEU A 315 11.87 -0.07 16.58
C LEU A 315 11.14 1.21 16.15
N ILE A 316 11.71 1.89 15.17
CA ILE A 316 11.05 3.03 14.51
C ILE A 316 10.22 2.56 13.31
N PRO A 317 9.22 3.34 12.86
CA PRO A 317 8.42 3.00 11.68
C PRO A 317 9.30 2.72 10.45
N GLY A 318 9.09 1.56 9.84
CA GLY A 318 9.82 1.09 8.65
C GLY A 318 11.09 0.30 8.94
N GLU A 319 11.72 0.43 10.12
CA GLU A 319 13.01 -0.19 10.45
C GLU A 319 12.97 -1.72 10.31
N ARG A 320 11.93 -2.38 10.82
CA ARG A 320 11.75 -3.83 10.67
C ARG A 320 11.81 -4.25 9.20
N GLY A 321 11.12 -3.52 8.33
CA GLY A 321 11.07 -3.81 6.91
C GLY A 321 12.41 -3.58 6.21
N PHE A 322 13.18 -2.56 6.58
CA PHE A 322 14.52 -2.32 6.02
C PHE A 322 15.50 -3.41 6.45
N ARG A 323 15.56 -3.74 7.74
CA ARG A 323 16.41 -4.82 8.27
C ARG A 323 16.06 -6.18 7.62
N LEU A 324 14.77 -6.43 7.44
CA LEU A 324 14.32 -7.65 6.77
C LEU A 324 14.75 -7.66 5.31
N ALA A 325 14.65 -6.53 4.61
CA ALA A 325 15.07 -6.42 3.22
C ALA A 325 16.56 -6.71 3.02
N GLU A 326 17.42 -6.16 3.89
CA GLU A 326 18.87 -6.46 3.86
C GLU A 326 19.16 -7.94 4.10
N ARG A 327 18.44 -8.57 5.02
CA ARG A 327 18.56 -10.00 5.26
C ARG A 327 18.10 -10.83 4.07
N GLN A 328 16.89 -10.56 3.58
CA GLN A 328 16.29 -11.31 2.48
C GLN A 328 17.00 -11.08 1.12
N ALA A 329 17.66 -9.95 0.94
CA ALA A 329 18.52 -9.74 -0.23
C ALA A 329 19.72 -10.70 -0.28
N ARG A 330 20.21 -11.13 0.90
CA ARG A 330 21.31 -12.10 1.00
C ARG A 330 20.83 -13.56 1.03
N GLU A 331 19.77 -13.81 1.77
CA GLU A 331 19.31 -15.18 2.11
C GLU A 331 18.15 -15.65 1.20
N GLY A 332 17.57 -14.76 0.42
CA GLY A 332 16.34 -15.00 -0.32
C GLY A 332 15.08 -14.69 0.49
N ILE A 333 13.97 -14.50 -0.21
CA ILE A 333 12.66 -14.19 0.34
C ILE A 333 11.95 -15.50 0.68
N ALA A 334 11.54 -15.64 1.93
CA ALA A 334 10.85 -16.83 2.41
C ALA A 334 9.33 -16.67 2.29
N TYR A 335 8.69 -17.53 1.52
CA TYR A 335 7.24 -17.59 1.35
C TYR A 335 6.65 -18.80 2.06
N HIS A 336 5.53 -18.60 2.76
CA HIS A 336 4.72 -19.70 3.28
C HIS A 336 4.13 -20.51 2.11
N GLU A 337 3.99 -21.83 2.26
CA GLU A 337 3.53 -22.73 1.18
C GLU A 337 2.21 -22.28 0.55
N ARG A 338 1.20 -21.94 1.35
CA ARG A 338 -0.09 -21.45 0.85
C ARG A 338 0.01 -20.13 0.08
N ILE A 339 0.95 -19.26 0.44
CA ILE A 339 1.23 -18.03 -0.32
C ILE A 339 1.89 -18.38 -1.65
N TRP A 340 2.81 -19.34 -1.64
CA TRP A 340 3.47 -19.82 -2.84
C TRP A 340 2.50 -20.49 -3.81
N GLU A 341 1.59 -21.33 -3.33
CA GLU A 341 0.52 -21.92 -4.11
C GLU A 341 -0.36 -20.86 -4.81
N ARG A 342 -0.71 -19.78 -4.10
CA ARG A 342 -1.43 -18.64 -4.72
C ARG A 342 -0.62 -17.97 -5.83
N ALA A 343 0.68 -17.82 -5.64
CA ALA A 343 1.56 -17.31 -6.69
C ALA A 343 1.59 -18.27 -7.90
N GLN A 344 1.73 -19.59 -7.69
CA GLN A 344 1.67 -20.58 -8.76
C GLN A 344 0.34 -20.49 -9.54
N ASN A 345 -0.79 -20.32 -8.85
CA ASN A 345 -2.08 -20.12 -9.50
C ASN A 345 -2.12 -18.85 -10.36
N ALA A 346 -1.49 -17.76 -9.91
CA ALA A 346 -1.39 -16.53 -10.70
C ALA A 346 -0.63 -16.73 -12.01
N TRP A 347 0.53 -17.40 -11.96
CA TRP A 347 1.31 -17.74 -13.16
C TRP A 347 0.57 -18.72 -14.04
N GLY A 348 -0.06 -19.75 -13.46
CA GLY A 348 -0.90 -20.71 -14.19
C GLY A 348 -2.05 -20.05 -14.96
N ARG A 349 -2.70 -19.03 -14.38
CA ARG A 349 -3.71 -18.22 -15.10
C ARG A 349 -3.13 -17.48 -16.30
N ALA A 350 -1.88 -17.07 -16.23
CA ALA A 350 -1.17 -16.44 -17.34
C ALA A 350 -0.55 -17.45 -18.33
N GLY A 351 -0.82 -18.76 -18.17
CA GLY A 351 -0.26 -19.81 -19.02
C GLY A 351 1.21 -20.12 -18.74
N LEU A 352 1.71 -19.82 -17.55
CA LEU A 352 3.10 -19.98 -17.16
C LEU A 352 3.25 -21.00 -16.01
N ASP A 353 4.39 -21.68 -15.96
CA ASP A 353 4.81 -22.51 -14.84
C ASP A 353 5.83 -21.77 -13.98
N LEU A 354 5.42 -21.32 -12.78
CA LEU A 354 6.29 -20.55 -11.88
C LEU A 354 7.52 -21.38 -11.42
N GLU A 355 7.35 -22.66 -11.13
CA GLU A 355 8.46 -23.49 -10.67
C GLU A 355 9.51 -23.70 -11.79
N ALA A 356 9.06 -23.93 -13.01
CA ALA A 356 9.97 -24.02 -14.15
C ALA A 356 10.77 -22.75 -14.33
N ILE A 357 10.10 -21.58 -14.28
CA ILE A 357 10.73 -20.26 -14.44
C ILE A 357 11.74 -19.97 -13.31
N ILE A 358 11.42 -20.28 -12.06
CA ILE A 358 12.34 -20.11 -10.94
C ILE A 358 13.61 -20.96 -11.14
N ASN A 359 13.49 -22.16 -11.67
CA ASN A 359 14.59 -23.07 -11.90
C ASN A 359 15.47 -22.65 -13.09
N GLU A 360 14.98 -21.82 -14.04
CA GLU A 360 15.79 -21.27 -15.14
C GLU A 360 16.95 -20.36 -14.65
N THR A 361 16.86 -19.86 -13.43
CA THR A 361 17.80 -18.87 -12.87
C THR A 361 18.64 -19.40 -11.70
N THR A 362 18.53 -20.69 -11.42
CA THR A 362 19.35 -21.39 -10.42
C THR A 362 20.75 -21.78 -10.98
#